data_b069af7f422c8106f2d98c28b7ace433
#
_entry.id   b069af7f422c8106f2d98c28b7ace433
#
_cell.length_a   1.000
_cell.length_b   1.000
_cell.length_c   1.000
_cell.angle_alpha   90.00
_cell.angle_beta   90.00
_cell.angle_gamma   90.00
#
_symmetry.space_group_name_H-M   'P 1'
#
loop_
_entity.id
_entity.type
_entity.pdbx_description
1 polymer ?
#
loop_
_entity_poly.entity_id
_entity_poly.type
_entity_poly.pdbx_seq_one_letter_code
_entity_poly.pdbx_strand_id
1 'polypeptide(L)'
;RDISYKVALGGIVSALCLVTMFLAGILPALYLLLPMIAGVLLMIIAAEVSTGWALLTYVSVSLLSLFVTFDKEAALVFIMVFGHYPIIRPYLQKLRFRPMILAAKLVIFNVCAIAYFYVTVYIFGLDQMLEEFDEFGKYGAIVMFGMANAVFLLYDVNLSMIYKFYLKRLLPKFRKKR
;
A
#
# COMPACT_ATOMS: atom_id res chain seq x y z
N ARG A 1 -6.95 23.89 7.62
CA ARG A 1 -5.65 24.17 6.96
C ARG A 1 -5.89 24.72 5.57
N ASP A 2 -5.03 25.63 5.13
CA ASP A 2 -5.16 26.31 3.84
C ASP A 2 -5.03 25.33 2.68
N ILE A 3 -5.75 25.58 1.60
CA ILE A 3 -5.70 24.77 0.36
C ILE A 3 -4.27 24.66 -0.15
N SER A 4 -3.51 25.75 -0.10
CA SER A 4 -2.09 25.77 -0.50
C SER A 4 -1.24 24.75 0.23
N TYR A 5 -1.43 24.58 1.55
CA TYR A 5 -0.74 23.54 2.32
C TYR A 5 -1.13 22.13 1.89
N LYS A 6 -2.41 21.89 1.65
CA LYS A 6 -2.91 20.58 1.22
C LYS A 6 -2.34 20.18 -0.15
N VAL A 7 -2.35 21.14 -1.08
CA VAL A 7 -1.79 20.94 -2.43
C VAL A 7 -0.27 20.71 -2.37
N ALA A 8 0.45 21.51 -1.60
CA ALA A 8 1.90 21.37 -1.44
C ALA A 8 2.28 20.01 -0.83
N LEU A 9 1.62 19.61 0.25
CA LEU A 9 1.85 18.31 0.88
C LEU A 9 1.50 17.16 -0.06
N GLY A 10 0.34 17.24 -0.73
CA GLY A 10 -0.07 16.26 -1.74
C GLY A 10 0.93 16.13 -2.88
N GLY A 11 1.45 17.23 -3.37
CA GLY A 11 2.49 17.25 -4.42
C GLY A 11 3.79 16.60 -3.96
N ILE A 12 4.29 16.95 -2.78
CA ILE A 12 5.52 16.38 -2.21
C ILE A 12 5.36 14.87 -2.01
N VAL A 13 4.28 14.43 -1.39
CA VAL A 13 4.04 13.00 -1.14
C VAL A 13 3.84 12.24 -2.44
N SER A 14 3.13 12.81 -3.42
CA SER A 14 3.00 12.20 -4.75
C SER A 14 4.35 12.02 -5.43
N ALA A 15 5.21 13.04 -5.38
CA ALA A 15 6.57 12.97 -5.93
C ALA A 15 7.41 11.87 -5.25
N LEU A 16 7.36 11.78 -3.92
CA LEU A 16 8.07 10.75 -3.16
C LEU A 16 7.53 9.35 -3.48
N CYS A 17 6.21 9.19 -3.60
CA CYS A 17 5.60 7.93 -4.02
C CYS A 17 6.05 7.52 -5.41
N LEU A 18 6.07 8.44 -6.37
CA LEU A 18 6.49 8.17 -7.75
C LEU A 18 7.97 7.82 -7.84
N VAL A 19 8.84 8.50 -7.08
CA VAL A 19 10.27 8.14 -6.97
C VAL A 19 10.42 6.74 -6.40
N THR A 20 9.67 6.41 -5.35
CA THR A 20 9.67 5.07 -4.75
C THR A 20 9.22 4.01 -5.75
N MET A 21 8.17 4.27 -6.50
CA MET A 21 7.67 3.36 -7.54
C MET A 21 8.64 3.24 -8.73
N PHE A 22 9.30 4.31 -9.11
CA PHE A 22 10.36 4.28 -10.14
C PHE A 22 11.54 3.40 -9.70
N LEU A 23 11.96 3.53 -8.43
CA LEU A 23 13.01 2.68 -7.87
C LEU A 23 12.61 1.20 -7.83
N ALA A 24 11.33 0.89 -7.65
CA ALA A 24 10.84 -0.49 -7.73
C ALA A 24 11.10 -1.12 -9.10
N GLY A 25 11.00 -0.34 -10.17
CA GLY A 25 11.33 -0.80 -11.53
C GLY A 25 12.82 -1.00 -11.79
N ILE A 26 13.70 -0.34 -11.00
CA ILE A 26 15.16 -0.46 -11.12
C ILE A 26 15.70 -1.57 -10.21
N LEU A 27 15.08 -1.77 -9.05
CA LEU A 27 15.51 -2.71 -8.02
C LEU A 27 14.49 -3.84 -7.85
N PRO A 28 14.52 -4.86 -8.73
CA PRO A 28 13.51 -5.93 -8.73
C PRO A 28 13.41 -6.68 -7.38
N ALA A 29 14.52 -6.80 -6.64
CA ALA A 29 14.51 -7.41 -5.31
C ALA A 29 13.62 -6.69 -4.29
N LEU A 30 13.26 -5.44 -4.54
CA LEU A 30 12.46 -4.61 -3.65
C LEU A 30 11.04 -4.34 -4.17
N TYR A 31 10.58 -5.11 -5.15
CA TYR A 31 9.29 -4.90 -5.83
C TYR A 31 8.07 -4.92 -4.90
N LEU A 32 8.16 -5.62 -3.76
CA LEU A 32 7.13 -5.60 -2.71
C LEU A 32 7.35 -4.49 -1.67
N LEU A 33 8.59 -4.27 -1.28
CA LEU A 33 8.92 -3.33 -0.21
C LEU A 33 8.65 -1.88 -0.60
N LEU A 34 9.02 -1.50 -1.82
CA LEU A 34 8.87 -0.12 -2.30
C LEU A 34 7.39 0.32 -2.43
N PRO A 35 6.46 -0.51 -2.97
CA PRO A 35 5.03 -0.20 -2.89
C PRO A 35 4.49 -0.06 -1.47
N MET A 36 4.99 -0.84 -0.52
CA MET A 36 4.63 -0.69 0.90
C MET A 36 5.06 0.67 1.45
N ILE A 37 6.26 1.13 1.12
CA ILE A 37 6.76 2.45 1.53
C ILE A 37 5.90 3.56 0.93
N ALA A 38 5.54 3.45 -0.34
CA ALA A 38 4.62 4.40 -0.99
C ALA A 38 3.25 4.44 -0.29
N GLY A 39 2.72 3.30 0.12
CA GLY A 39 1.50 3.22 0.92
C GLY A 39 1.62 3.91 2.28
N VAL A 40 2.74 3.75 2.96
CA VAL A 40 3.03 4.46 4.23
C VAL A 40 3.04 5.98 4.04
N LEU A 41 3.61 6.47 2.95
CA LEU A 41 3.60 7.91 2.62
C LEU A 41 2.17 8.46 2.45
N LEU A 42 1.27 7.69 1.84
CA LEU A 42 -0.14 8.06 1.72
C LEU A 42 -0.86 8.14 3.07
N MET A 43 -0.46 7.32 4.04
CA MET A 43 -0.98 7.39 5.40
C MET A 43 -0.72 8.76 6.05
N ILE A 44 0.39 9.40 5.72
CA ILE A 44 0.71 10.74 6.23
C ILE A 44 -0.32 11.77 5.75
N ILE A 45 -0.73 11.73 4.48
CA ILE A 45 -1.78 12.62 3.96
C ILE A 45 -3.12 12.35 4.64
N ALA A 46 -3.47 11.08 4.82
CA ALA A 46 -4.70 10.71 5.51
C ALA A 46 -4.75 11.24 6.94
N ALA A 47 -3.61 11.21 7.64
CA ALA A 47 -3.49 11.72 9.02
C ALA A 47 -3.42 13.27 9.09
N GLU A 48 -2.71 13.92 8.18
CA GLU A 48 -2.47 15.37 8.21
C GLU A 48 -3.58 16.19 7.57
N VAL A 49 -4.20 15.68 6.53
CA VAL A 49 -5.17 16.43 5.75
C VAL A 49 -6.56 15.80 5.87
N SER A 50 -6.82 14.77 5.14
CA SER A 50 -8.06 13.99 5.17
C SER A 50 -7.96 12.73 4.31
N THR A 51 -8.91 11.83 4.53
CA THR A 51 -9.05 10.61 3.72
C THR A 51 -9.32 10.92 2.25
N GLY A 52 -10.14 11.94 1.95
CA GLY A 52 -10.45 12.33 0.57
C GLY A 52 -9.22 12.79 -0.20
N TRP A 53 -8.35 13.59 0.42
CA TRP A 53 -7.09 14.01 -0.17
C TRP A 53 -6.10 12.86 -0.32
N ALA A 54 -6.07 11.93 0.63
CA ALA A 54 -5.26 10.72 0.53
C ALA A 54 -5.71 9.82 -0.62
N LEU A 55 -7.02 9.64 -0.81
CA LEU A 55 -7.59 8.89 -1.93
C LEU A 55 -7.29 9.56 -3.27
N LEU A 56 -7.43 10.88 -3.35
CA LEU A 56 -7.08 11.63 -4.57
C LEU A 56 -5.61 11.45 -4.93
N THR A 57 -4.71 11.56 -3.94
CA THR A 57 -3.28 11.33 -4.12
C THR A 57 -3.00 9.89 -4.53
N TYR A 58 -3.67 8.92 -3.89
CA TYR A 58 -3.57 7.51 -4.25
C TYR A 58 -3.95 7.24 -5.72
N VAL A 59 -5.08 7.76 -6.17
CA VAL A 59 -5.53 7.60 -7.56
C VAL A 59 -4.54 8.24 -8.53
N SER A 60 -4.07 9.44 -8.23
CA SER A 60 -3.08 10.15 -9.07
C SER A 60 -1.76 9.39 -9.17
N VAL A 61 -1.21 8.93 -8.04
CA VAL A 61 0.02 8.13 -8.01
C VAL A 61 -0.17 6.79 -8.71
N SER A 62 -1.32 6.14 -8.53
CA SER A 62 -1.65 4.87 -9.19
C SER A 62 -1.64 4.98 -10.71
N LEU A 63 -2.30 5.99 -11.24
CA LEU A 63 -2.32 6.24 -12.69
C LEU A 63 -0.93 6.57 -13.23
N LEU A 64 -0.19 7.45 -12.55
CA LEU A 64 1.15 7.85 -12.98
C LEU A 64 2.17 6.72 -12.83
N SER A 65 2.06 5.87 -11.82
CA SER A 65 2.97 4.75 -11.61
C SER A 65 2.91 3.72 -12.72
N LEU A 66 1.76 3.53 -13.36
CA LEU A 66 1.62 2.65 -14.53
C LEU A 66 2.47 3.10 -15.72
N PHE A 67 2.78 4.40 -15.81
CA PHE A 67 3.62 4.97 -16.86
C PHE A 67 5.08 5.14 -16.44
N VAL A 68 5.32 5.49 -15.18
CA VAL A 68 6.64 5.83 -14.66
C VAL A 68 7.46 4.59 -14.29
N THR A 69 6.84 3.56 -13.71
CA THR A 69 7.56 2.35 -13.33
C THR A 69 7.74 1.37 -14.49
N PHE A 70 8.94 0.80 -14.61
CA PHE A 70 9.22 -0.27 -15.56
C PHE A 70 8.64 -1.62 -15.10
N ASP A 71 8.50 -1.81 -13.80
CA ASP A 71 7.93 -3.02 -13.20
C ASP A 71 6.41 -2.86 -13.03
N LYS A 72 5.67 -3.50 -13.93
CA LYS A 72 4.20 -3.48 -13.89
C LYS A 72 3.62 -4.24 -12.70
N GLU A 73 4.32 -5.28 -12.24
CA GLU A 73 3.89 -6.01 -11.05
C GLU A 73 3.95 -5.14 -9.81
N ALA A 74 5.03 -4.37 -9.61
CA ALA A 74 5.16 -3.43 -8.52
C ALA A 74 4.04 -2.36 -8.55
N ALA A 75 3.73 -1.82 -9.73
CA ALA A 75 2.63 -0.87 -9.89
C ALA A 75 1.29 -1.49 -9.50
N LEU A 76 1.00 -2.71 -9.95
CA LEU A 76 -0.24 -3.42 -9.64
C LEU A 76 -0.34 -3.80 -8.16
N VAL A 77 0.75 -4.23 -7.53
CA VAL A 77 0.82 -4.49 -6.10
C VAL A 77 0.47 -3.23 -5.29
N PHE A 78 1.03 -2.09 -5.68
CA PHE A 78 0.68 -0.83 -5.05
C PHE A 78 -0.81 -0.49 -5.23
N ILE A 79 -1.30 -0.52 -6.46
CA ILE A 79 -2.67 -0.13 -6.79
C ILE A 79 -3.69 -1.03 -6.09
N MET A 80 -3.49 -2.34 -6.14
CA MET A 80 -4.51 -3.30 -5.73
C MET A 80 -4.43 -3.72 -4.26
N VAL A 81 -3.25 -3.61 -3.63
CA VAL A 81 -3.03 -4.15 -2.28
C VAL A 81 -2.56 -3.08 -1.31
N PHE A 82 -1.39 -2.49 -1.52
CA PHE A 82 -0.71 -1.70 -0.50
C PHE A 82 -1.05 -0.22 -0.49
N GLY A 83 -1.46 0.36 -1.61
CA GLY A 83 -1.70 1.79 -1.72
C GLY A 83 -2.94 2.26 -0.97
N HIS A 84 -4.07 1.57 -1.11
CA HIS A 84 -5.33 1.94 -0.49
C HIS A 84 -5.46 1.48 0.97
N TYR A 85 -4.75 0.42 1.37
CA TYR A 85 -4.91 -0.19 2.69
C TYR A 85 -4.60 0.78 3.85
N PRO A 86 -3.49 1.55 3.84
CA PRO A 86 -3.21 2.53 4.88
C PRO A 86 -4.30 3.60 5.04
N ILE A 87 -5.02 3.90 3.98
CA ILE A 87 -6.11 4.88 3.96
C ILE A 87 -7.39 4.29 4.59
N ILE A 88 -7.68 3.02 4.29
CA ILE A 88 -8.88 2.31 4.77
C ILE A 88 -8.71 1.82 6.20
N ARG A 89 -7.49 1.49 6.60
CA ARG A 89 -7.16 0.89 7.89
C ARG A 89 -7.76 1.60 9.12
N PRO A 90 -7.75 2.92 9.24
CA PRO A 90 -8.37 3.61 10.39
C PRO A 90 -9.86 3.34 10.54
N TYR A 91 -10.57 3.11 9.44
CA TYR A 91 -12.00 2.78 9.46
C TYR A 91 -12.26 1.37 9.97
N LEU A 92 -11.41 0.42 9.58
CA LEU A 92 -11.48 -0.96 10.06
C LEU A 92 -11.22 -1.05 11.57
N GLN A 93 -10.33 -0.21 12.09
CA GLN A 93 -10.02 -0.16 13.52
C GLN A 93 -11.13 0.42 14.39
N LYS A 94 -12.16 1.03 13.81
CA LYS A 94 -13.34 1.49 14.53
C LYS A 94 -14.34 0.38 14.86
N LEU A 95 -14.16 -0.82 14.31
CA LEU A 95 -15.00 -1.96 14.61
C LEU A 95 -14.89 -2.34 16.09
N ARG A 96 -16.01 -2.81 16.65
CA ARG A 96 -16.17 -3.00 18.11
C ARG A 96 -15.31 -4.13 18.70
N PHE A 97 -15.13 -5.22 17.95
CA PHE A 97 -14.44 -6.42 18.43
C PHE A 97 -13.11 -6.65 17.73
N ARG A 98 -12.05 -6.91 18.51
CA ARG A 98 -10.71 -7.18 17.96
C ARG A 98 -10.66 -8.34 16.95
N PRO A 99 -11.28 -9.52 17.18
CA PRO A 99 -11.29 -10.60 16.20
C PRO A 99 -12.02 -10.20 14.91
N MET A 100 -13.07 -9.36 14.98
CA MET A 100 -13.77 -8.84 13.81
C MET A 100 -12.90 -7.87 13.01
N ILE A 101 -12.07 -7.06 13.66
CA ILE A 101 -11.10 -6.19 13.00
C ILE A 101 -10.11 -7.03 12.20
N LEU A 102 -9.53 -8.05 12.83
CA LEU A 102 -8.58 -8.95 12.16
C LEU A 102 -9.23 -9.69 10.99
N ALA A 103 -10.43 -10.24 11.18
CA ALA A 103 -11.18 -10.92 10.14
C ALA A 103 -11.47 -9.99 8.94
N ALA A 104 -11.92 -8.75 9.19
CA ALA A 104 -12.18 -7.77 8.16
C ALA A 104 -10.92 -7.41 7.37
N LYS A 105 -9.80 -7.20 8.05
CA LYS A 105 -8.50 -6.92 7.42
C LYS A 105 -8.07 -8.07 6.50
N LEU A 106 -8.13 -9.31 6.99
CA LEU A 106 -7.76 -10.49 6.21
C LEU A 106 -8.69 -10.71 5.02
N VAL A 107 -10.00 -10.53 5.19
CA VAL A 107 -10.96 -10.65 4.08
C VAL A 107 -10.66 -9.64 2.99
N ILE A 108 -10.48 -8.37 3.34
CA ILE A 108 -10.15 -7.31 2.38
C ILE A 108 -8.83 -7.61 1.66
N PHE A 109 -7.80 -8.00 2.40
CA PHE A 109 -6.51 -8.35 1.81
C PHE A 109 -6.62 -9.52 0.84
N ASN A 110 -7.29 -10.62 1.22
CA ASN A 110 -7.41 -11.79 0.36
C ASN A 110 -8.25 -11.50 -0.89
N VAL A 111 -9.31 -10.71 -0.78
CA VAL A 111 -10.10 -10.27 -1.96
C VAL A 111 -9.22 -9.44 -2.89
N CYS A 112 -8.45 -8.50 -2.37
CA CYS A 112 -7.52 -7.71 -3.17
C CYS A 112 -6.39 -8.55 -3.77
N ALA A 113 -5.86 -9.52 -3.04
CA ALA A 113 -4.82 -10.43 -3.52
C ALA A 113 -5.31 -11.33 -4.67
N ILE A 114 -6.53 -11.84 -4.55
CA ILE A 114 -7.17 -12.62 -5.62
C ILE A 114 -7.39 -11.74 -6.85
N ALA A 115 -7.93 -10.52 -6.66
CA ALA A 115 -8.11 -9.56 -7.75
C ALA A 115 -6.77 -9.20 -8.41
N TYR A 116 -5.72 -8.98 -7.63
CA TYR A 116 -4.36 -8.75 -8.10
C TYR A 116 -3.86 -9.90 -8.96
N PHE A 117 -4.02 -11.14 -8.50
CA PHE A 117 -3.65 -12.33 -9.26
C PHE A 117 -4.35 -12.38 -10.62
N TYR A 118 -5.67 -12.20 -10.66
CA TYR A 118 -6.42 -12.22 -11.91
C TYR A 118 -6.01 -11.11 -12.88
N VAL A 119 -5.84 -9.89 -12.38
CA VAL A 119 -5.42 -8.75 -13.20
C VAL A 119 -4.01 -8.97 -13.77
N THR A 120 -3.08 -9.43 -12.93
CA THR A 120 -1.69 -9.64 -13.32
C THR A 120 -1.57 -10.72 -14.38
N VAL A 121 -2.20 -11.86 -14.19
CA VAL A 121 -2.10 -13.01 -15.10
C VAL A 121 -2.92 -12.80 -16.37
N TYR A 122 -4.22 -12.47 -16.24
CA TYR A 122 -5.14 -12.51 -17.37
C TYR A 122 -5.26 -11.20 -18.15
N ILE A 123 -5.01 -10.06 -17.53
CA ILE A 123 -5.09 -8.76 -18.21
C ILE A 123 -3.72 -8.30 -18.68
N PHE A 124 -2.70 -8.41 -17.83
CA PHE A 124 -1.33 -7.98 -18.16
C PHE A 124 -0.46 -9.10 -18.75
N GLY A 125 -0.90 -10.35 -18.70
CA GLY A 125 -0.16 -11.49 -19.25
C GLY A 125 1.17 -11.75 -18.56
N LEU A 126 1.28 -11.46 -17.28
CA LEU A 126 2.49 -11.68 -16.48
C LEU A 126 2.48 -13.09 -15.89
N ASP A 127 2.92 -14.07 -16.69
CA ASP A 127 2.82 -15.49 -16.34
C ASP A 127 3.85 -15.95 -15.30
N GLN A 128 4.83 -15.13 -14.95
CA GLN A 128 5.85 -15.45 -13.94
C GLN A 128 5.24 -15.89 -12.60
N MET A 129 4.10 -15.30 -12.24
CA MET A 129 3.39 -15.67 -11.03
C MET A 129 2.85 -17.11 -11.07
N LEU A 130 2.49 -17.62 -12.23
CA LEU A 130 2.08 -19.03 -12.40
C LEU A 130 3.27 -19.97 -12.20
N GLU A 131 4.44 -19.60 -12.71
CA GLU A 131 5.69 -20.37 -12.52
C GLU A 131 6.06 -20.45 -11.04
N GLU A 132 5.94 -19.34 -10.30
CA GLU A 132 6.15 -19.30 -8.84
C GLU A 132 5.19 -20.24 -8.08
N PHE A 133 3.93 -20.34 -8.51
CA PHE A 133 2.98 -21.30 -7.93
C PHE A 133 3.42 -22.75 -8.18
N ASP A 134 3.96 -23.04 -9.36
CA ASP A 134 4.34 -24.37 -9.75
C ASP A 134 5.61 -24.86 -9.03
N GLU A 135 6.48 -23.96 -8.59
CA GLU A 135 7.66 -24.31 -7.78
C GLU A 135 7.32 -25.09 -6.50
N PHE A 136 6.15 -24.82 -5.90
CA PHE A 136 5.66 -25.51 -4.69
C PHE A 136 4.74 -26.70 -5.00
N GLY A 137 4.61 -27.09 -6.26
CA GLY A 137 3.78 -28.21 -6.71
C GLY A 137 2.30 -28.01 -6.38
N LYS A 138 1.60 -29.10 -6.07
CA LYS A 138 0.14 -29.08 -5.83
C LYS A 138 -0.31 -28.19 -4.64
N TYR A 139 0.60 -27.81 -3.76
CA TYR A 139 0.34 -26.92 -2.62
C TYR A 139 0.74 -25.49 -2.89
N GLY A 140 1.17 -25.15 -4.11
CA GLY A 140 1.71 -23.84 -4.46
C GLY A 140 0.79 -22.70 -4.09
N ALA A 141 -0.49 -22.77 -4.45
CA ALA A 141 -1.46 -21.74 -4.11
C ALA A 141 -1.60 -21.52 -2.60
N ILE A 142 -1.66 -22.59 -1.80
CA ILE A 142 -1.81 -22.52 -0.35
C ILE A 142 -0.57 -21.87 0.28
N VAL A 143 0.62 -22.26 -0.16
CA VAL A 143 1.89 -21.73 0.35
C VAL A 143 2.03 -20.26 0.00
N MET A 144 1.77 -19.87 -1.26
CA MET A 144 1.89 -18.49 -1.72
C MET A 144 0.91 -17.56 -1.02
N PHE A 145 -0.37 -17.94 -0.91
CA PHE A 145 -1.36 -17.17 -0.17
C PHE A 145 -1.05 -17.11 1.33
N GLY A 146 -0.53 -18.19 1.92
CA GLY A 146 -0.08 -18.21 3.31
C GLY A 146 1.06 -17.21 3.57
N MET A 147 2.07 -17.21 2.69
CA MET A 147 3.17 -16.23 2.76
C MET A 147 2.70 -14.79 2.55
N ALA A 148 1.80 -14.56 1.58
CA ALA A 148 1.23 -13.24 1.33
C ALA A 148 0.47 -12.72 2.54
N ASN A 149 -0.33 -13.54 3.21
CA ASN A 149 -1.02 -13.16 4.46
C ASN A 149 -0.03 -12.84 5.60
N ALA A 150 1.05 -13.61 5.74
CA ALA A 150 2.10 -13.33 6.72
C ALA A 150 2.76 -11.97 6.46
N VAL A 151 3.12 -11.67 5.22
CA VAL A 151 3.67 -10.37 4.81
C VAL A 151 2.68 -9.24 5.08
N PHE A 152 1.40 -9.45 4.80
CA PHE A 152 0.35 -8.47 5.07
C PHE A 152 0.21 -8.18 6.58
N LEU A 153 0.23 -9.19 7.42
CA LEU A 153 0.17 -9.00 8.89
C LEU A 153 1.38 -8.23 9.40
N LEU A 154 2.58 -8.52 8.89
CA LEU A 154 3.78 -7.75 9.20
C LEU A 154 3.65 -6.30 8.76
N TYR A 155 3.10 -6.06 7.58
CA TYR A 155 2.82 -4.71 7.08
C TYR A 155 1.82 -3.97 7.98
N ASP A 156 0.74 -4.61 8.40
CA ASP A 156 -0.25 -4.02 9.31
C ASP A 156 0.36 -3.63 10.66
N VAL A 157 1.21 -4.49 11.23
CA VAL A 157 1.94 -4.19 12.47
C VAL A 157 2.89 -3.00 12.28
N ASN A 158 3.63 -2.98 11.17
CA ASN A 158 4.52 -1.86 10.84
C ASN A 158 3.75 -0.54 10.68
N LEU A 159 2.61 -0.56 10.01
CA LEU A 159 1.73 0.61 9.92
C LEU A 159 1.29 1.12 11.29
N SER A 160 0.97 0.22 12.21
CA SER A 160 0.61 0.57 13.59
C SER A 160 1.75 1.27 14.31
N MET A 161 2.97 0.75 14.17
CA MET A 161 4.16 1.33 14.81
C MET A 161 4.52 2.70 14.22
N ILE A 162 4.51 2.81 12.89
CA ILE A 162 4.82 4.06 12.19
C ILE A 162 3.78 5.14 12.52
N TYR A 163 2.50 4.78 12.55
CA TYR A 163 1.43 5.72 12.90
C TYR A 163 1.57 6.23 14.35
N LYS A 164 1.85 5.35 15.30
CA LYS A 164 2.12 5.73 16.70
C LYS A 164 3.35 6.63 16.82
N PHE A 165 4.42 6.31 16.10
CA PHE A 165 5.63 7.12 16.07
C PHE A 165 5.36 8.50 15.47
N TYR A 166 4.61 8.55 14.38
CA TYR A 166 4.21 9.80 13.74
C TYR A 166 3.42 10.68 14.69
N LEU A 167 2.38 10.16 15.33
CA LEU A 167 1.54 10.91 16.28
C LEU A 167 2.34 11.41 17.48
N LYS A 168 3.25 10.59 18.03
CA LYS A 168 3.99 10.94 19.26
C LYS A 168 5.16 11.88 19.03
N ARG A 169 5.88 11.73 17.92
CA ARG A 169 7.15 12.45 17.70
C ARG A 169 7.12 13.51 16.62
N LEU A 170 6.43 13.27 15.53
CA LEU A 170 6.44 14.18 14.38
C LEU A 170 5.34 15.23 14.48
N LEU A 171 4.13 14.84 14.77
CA LEU A 171 3.00 15.75 14.87
C LEU A 171 3.22 16.91 15.87
N PRO A 172 3.72 16.69 17.10
CA PRO A 172 3.99 17.78 18.04
C PRO A 172 5.06 18.74 17.55
N LYS A 173 6.08 18.25 16.82
CA LYS A 173 7.14 19.12 16.28
C LYS A 173 6.64 20.02 15.16
N PHE A 174 5.76 19.51 14.31
CA PHE A 174 5.15 20.31 13.25
C PHE A 174 4.14 21.33 13.78
N ARG A 175 3.43 21.02 14.87
CA ARG A 175 2.50 21.97 15.53
C ARG A 175 3.19 23.05 16.35
N LYS A 176 4.40 22.78 16.88
CA LYS A 176 5.15 23.76 17.71
C LYS A 176 5.87 24.84 16.90
N LYS A 177 5.98 24.69 15.58
CA LYS A 177 6.59 25.69 14.68
C LYS A 177 5.57 26.65 14.05
N ARG A 178 4.35 26.68 14.58
CA ARG A 178 3.29 27.65 14.25
C ARG A 178 2.96 28.49 15.54
#